data_b33a72a7982baf1b0edf54323938a14e
#
_entry.id   b33a72a7982baf1b0edf54323938a14e
#
_cell.length_a   1.000
_cell.length_b   1.000
_cell.length_c   1.000
_cell.angle_alpha   90.00
_cell.angle_beta   90.00
_cell.angle_gamma   90.00
#
_symmetry.space_group_name_H-M   'P 1'
#
loop_
_entity.id
_entity.type
_entity.pdbx_description
1 polymer ?
#
loop_
_entity_poly.entity_id
_entity_poly.type
_entity_poly.pdbx_seq_one_letter_code
_entity_poly.pdbx_strand_id
1 'polypeptide(L)'
;MENGYIRPGGGKESFMDGLKKAYYRTYQQVFDIGMRCLHWRKPIVISGAGCIRQVPDVLSKSGVTKVMVVTGSHVVKSLGPKLFAALEDAGMPYEVFSEVEANPSVNTVEKIRTQYTDTGCSGFVALGGGSPMDTSKAIGIIINNPEFADVRSLEGVAPTKKHA
;
A
#
# COMPACT_ATOMS: atom_id res chain seq x y z
N MET A 1 -43.88 -29.31 1.07
CA MET A 1 -42.78 -29.43 2.04
C MET A 1 -42.25 -28.03 2.27
N GLU A 2 -42.75 -27.35 3.32
CA GLU A 2 -42.35 -25.99 3.67
C GLU A 2 -41.02 -26.03 4.44
N ASN A 3 -40.00 -25.43 3.85
CA ASN A 3 -38.73 -25.21 4.55
C ASN A 3 -38.91 -24.07 5.58
N GLY A 4 -39.15 -24.47 6.83
CA GLY A 4 -39.20 -23.57 7.97
C GLY A 4 -37.79 -22.98 8.26
N TYR A 5 -37.53 -21.76 7.82
CA TYR A 5 -36.40 -20.96 8.27
C TYR A 5 -36.69 -20.54 9.70
N ILE A 6 -36.06 -21.21 10.65
CA ILE A 6 -36.06 -20.80 12.06
C ILE A 6 -35.21 -19.52 12.14
N ARG A 7 -35.85 -18.36 12.30
CA ARG A 7 -35.17 -17.13 12.74
C ARG A 7 -34.62 -17.38 14.12
N PRO A 8 -33.30 -17.18 14.36
CA PRO A 8 -32.77 -17.25 15.71
C PRO A 8 -33.49 -16.21 16.56
N GLY A 9 -34.09 -16.66 17.64
CA GLY A 9 -34.89 -15.86 18.55
C GLY A 9 -34.12 -14.64 19.04
N GLY A 10 -34.81 -13.49 19.08
CA GLY A 10 -34.32 -12.25 19.67
C GLY A 10 -34.04 -12.42 21.16
N GLY A 11 -32.86 -12.92 21.48
CA GLY A 11 -32.35 -12.92 22.86
C GLY A 11 -32.23 -11.47 23.32
N LYS A 12 -32.78 -11.17 24.50
CA LYS A 12 -32.61 -9.87 25.16
C LYS A 12 -31.11 -9.55 25.17
N GLU A 13 -30.71 -8.51 24.46
CA GLU A 13 -29.34 -8.01 24.56
C GLU A 13 -29.04 -7.80 26.02
N SER A 14 -28.01 -8.46 26.53
CA SER A 14 -27.61 -8.29 27.94
C SER A 14 -27.24 -6.81 28.13
N PHE A 15 -27.57 -6.25 29.28
CA PHE A 15 -27.13 -4.89 29.68
C PHE A 15 -25.63 -4.69 29.42
N MET A 16 -24.82 -5.73 29.66
CA MET A 16 -23.41 -5.75 29.37
C MET A 16 -23.08 -5.60 27.85
N ASP A 17 -23.91 -6.15 26.95
CA ASP A 17 -23.72 -6.00 25.51
C ASP A 17 -24.08 -4.59 25.05
N GLY A 18 -25.08 -3.97 25.64
CA GLY A 18 -25.40 -2.56 25.44
C GLY A 18 -24.28 -1.64 25.88
N LEU A 19 -23.67 -1.91 27.03
CA LEU A 19 -22.55 -1.14 27.57
C LEU A 19 -21.30 -1.27 26.69
N LYS A 20 -20.98 -2.49 26.25
CA LYS A 20 -19.88 -2.73 25.29
C LYS A 20 -20.10 -2.02 23.97
N LYS A 21 -21.30 -2.08 23.40
CA LYS A 21 -21.66 -1.36 22.17
C LYS A 21 -21.51 0.16 22.34
N ALA A 22 -21.95 0.71 23.46
CA ALA A 22 -21.80 2.14 23.77
C ALA A 22 -20.31 2.52 23.87
N TYR A 23 -19.51 1.73 24.59
CA TYR A 23 -18.07 1.93 24.70
C TYR A 23 -17.39 1.94 23.32
N TYR A 24 -17.64 0.93 22.46
CA TYR A 24 -17.03 0.87 21.13
C TYR A 24 -17.48 2.02 20.23
N ARG A 25 -18.73 2.44 20.31
CA ARG A 25 -19.22 3.61 19.56
C ARG A 25 -18.54 4.91 20.00
N THR A 26 -18.41 5.12 21.30
CA THR A 26 -17.70 6.29 21.83
C THR A 26 -16.23 6.26 21.44
N TYR A 27 -15.57 5.11 21.55
CA TYR A 27 -14.19 4.93 21.10
C TYR A 27 -14.04 5.26 19.63
N GLN A 28 -14.92 4.75 18.75
CA GLN A 28 -14.90 5.04 17.32
C GLN A 28 -15.09 6.54 17.03
N GLN A 29 -15.99 7.20 17.74
CA GLN A 29 -16.21 8.65 17.57
C GLN A 29 -14.97 9.47 17.97
N VAL A 30 -14.37 9.15 19.11
CA VAL A 30 -13.14 9.83 19.55
C VAL A 30 -12.00 9.57 18.58
N PHE A 31 -11.87 8.32 18.11
CA PHE A 31 -10.87 7.96 17.11
C PHE A 31 -11.09 8.69 15.78
N ASP A 32 -12.35 8.78 15.29
CA ASP A 32 -12.70 9.49 14.06
C ASP A 32 -12.34 10.99 14.15
N ILE A 33 -12.62 11.63 15.28
CA ILE A 33 -12.23 13.02 15.53
C ILE A 33 -10.70 13.15 15.50
N GLY A 34 -9.99 12.28 16.18
CA GLY A 34 -8.51 12.25 16.17
C GLY A 34 -7.95 12.08 14.77
N MET A 35 -8.52 11.16 13.98
CA MET A 35 -8.10 10.91 12.60
C MET A 35 -8.35 12.11 11.66
N ARG A 36 -9.40 12.89 11.89
CA ARG A 36 -9.67 14.12 11.14
C ARG A 36 -8.66 15.25 11.42
N CYS A 37 -8.04 15.23 12.58
CA CYS A 37 -7.00 16.19 12.93
C CYS A 37 -5.63 15.83 12.31
N LEU A 38 -5.46 14.61 11.78
CA LEU A 38 -4.25 14.22 11.11
C LEU A 38 -4.17 14.82 9.70
N HIS A 39 -2.98 15.30 9.34
CA HIS A 39 -2.71 15.85 8.00
C HIS A 39 -2.54 14.71 6.99
N TRP A 40 -3.64 14.33 6.35
CA TRP A 40 -3.60 13.32 5.29
C TRP A 40 -3.14 13.94 3.97
N ARG A 41 -2.09 13.37 3.38
CA ARG A 41 -1.72 13.69 2.00
C ARG A 41 -2.76 13.08 1.05
N LYS A 42 -3.43 13.94 0.31
CA LYS A 42 -4.34 13.48 -0.75
C LYS A 42 -3.50 13.00 -1.93
N PRO A 43 -3.76 11.79 -2.47
CA PRO A 43 -3.09 11.33 -3.67
C PRO A 43 -3.51 12.17 -4.88
N ILE A 44 -2.57 12.38 -5.80
CA ILE A 44 -2.88 12.92 -7.11
C ILE A 44 -3.42 11.76 -7.95
N VAL A 45 -4.65 11.87 -8.44
CA VAL A 45 -5.28 10.84 -9.27
C VAL A 45 -5.19 11.26 -10.73
N ILE A 46 -4.56 10.43 -11.54
CA ILE A 46 -4.51 10.57 -12.99
C ILE A 46 -5.28 9.39 -13.59
N SER A 47 -6.30 9.67 -14.38
CA SER A 47 -7.18 8.66 -14.94
C SER A 47 -7.42 8.90 -16.44
N GLY A 48 -7.78 7.83 -17.14
CA GLY A 48 -8.07 7.85 -18.57
C GLY A 48 -7.24 6.85 -19.36
N ALA A 49 -7.66 6.60 -20.59
CA ALA A 49 -6.96 5.69 -21.48
C ALA A 49 -5.53 6.19 -21.77
N GLY A 50 -4.54 5.34 -21.52
CA GLY A 50 -3.14 5.67 -21.78
C GLY A 50 -2.46 6.54 -20.71
N CYS A 51 -3.10 6.80 -19.55
CA CYS A 51 -2.50 7.60 -18.47
C CYS A 51 -1.18 7.03 -17.94
N ILE A 52 -0.90 5.75 -18.15
CA ILE A 52 0.38 5.11 -17.81
C ILE A 52 1.59 5.79 -18.44
N ARG A 53 1.41 6.43 -19.59
CA ARG A 53 2.48 7.20 -20.29
C ARG A 53 2.92 8.45 -19.53
N GLN A 54 2.14 8.90 -18.56
CA GLN A 54 2.47 10.06 -17.73
C GLN A 54 3.33 9.70 -16.52
N VAL A 55 3.52 8.40 -16.26
CA VAL A 55 4.28 7.92 -15.10
C VAL A 55 5.71 8.48 -15.08
N PRO A 56 6.49 8.44 -16.16
CA PRO A 56 7.85 8.99 -16.14
C PRO A 56 7.91 10.48 -15.82
N ASP A 57 6.97 11.28 -16.33
CA ASP A 57 6.89 12.71 -16.04
C ASP A 57 6.61 12.98 -14.56
N VAL A 58 5.71 12.20 -13.96
CA VAL A 58 5.38 12.31 -12.52
C VAL A 58 6.59 11.96 -11.67
N LEU A 59 7.29 10.89 -12.02
CA LEU A 59 8.50 10.44 -11.33
C LEU A 59 9.61 11.49 -11.42
N SER A 60 9.87 12.02 -12.61
CA SER A 60 10.89 13.06 -12.84
C SER A 60 10.59 14.34 -12.07
N LYS A 61 9.33 14.78 -12.05
CA LYS A 61 8.89 15.94 -11.25
C LYS A 61 9.04 15.72 -9.75
N SER A 62 9.03 14.47 -9.31
CA SER A 62 9.26 14.07 -7.91
C SER A 62 10.74 13.85 -7.58
N GLY A 63 11.65 14.08 -8.54
CA GLY A 63 13.10 13.92 -8.36
C GLY A 63 13.59 12.48 -8.43
N VAL A 64 12.76 11.55 -8.92
CA VAL A 64 13.15 10.14 -9.10
C VAL A 64 14.06 10.03 -10.33
N THR A 65 15.23 9.42 -10.14
CA THR A 65 16.24 9.23 -11.19
C THR A 65 16.33 7.80 -11.70
N LYS A 66 16.00 6.82 -10.85
CA LYS A 66 15.88 5.40 -11.19
C LYS A 66 14.74 4.79 -10.39
N VAL A 67 13.89 4.01 -11.03
CA VAL A 67 12.67 3.49 -10.39
C VAL A 67 12.70 1.99 -10.18
N MET A 68 12.22 1.53 -9.02
CA MET A 68 11.91 0.13 -8.76
C MET A 68 10.43 -0.12 -9.07
N VAL A 69 10.16 -0.95 -10.07
CA VAL A 69 8.81 -1.42 -10.41
C VAL A 69 8.51 -2.66 -9.59
N VAL A 70 7.53 -2.56 -8.69
CA VAL A 70 7.10 -3.65 -7.80
C VAL A 70 5.76 -4.19 -8.29
N THR A 71 5.69 -5.47 -8.62
CA THR A 71 4.52 -6.07 -9.26
C THR A 71 4.40 -7.56 -8.98
N GLY A 72 3.29 -8.16 -9.35
CA GLY A 72 3.10 -9.62 -9.34
C GLY A 72 3.31 -10.23 -10.73
N SER A 73 3.59 -11.54 -10.76
CA SER A 73 3.96 -12.29 -11.97
C SER A 73 2.93 -12.26 -13.10
N HIS A 74 1.65 -12.12 -12.79
CA HIS A 74 0.59 -12.00 -13.79
C HIS A 74 0.47 -10.58 -14.34
N VAL A 75 0.56 -9.59 -13.46
CA VAL A 75 0.39 -8.17 -13.82
C VAL A 75 1.57 -7.69 -14.66
N VAL A 76 2.79 -8.11 -14.38
CA VAL A 76 3.96 -7.76 -15.17
C VAL A 76 3.81 -8.20 -16.64
N LYS A 77 3.22 -9.35 -16.90
CA LYS A 77 3.01 -9.87 -18.26
C LYS A 77 1.94 -9.07 -19.03
N SER A 78 0.92 -8.59 -18.36
CA SER A 78 -0.23 -7.92 -19.00
C SER A 78 -0.06 -6.40 -19.11
N LEU A 79 0.43 -5.74 -18.08
CA LEU A 79 0.57 -4.28 -18.00
C LEU A 79 2.03 -3.80 -18.07
N GLY A 80 2.98 -4.66 -17.68
CA GLY A 80 4.40 -4.35 -17.69
C GLY A 80 4.90 -3.76 -19.01
N PRO A 81 4.63 -4.37 -20.18
CA PRO A 81 5.12 -3.86 -21.44
C PRO A 81 4.73 -2.40 -21.74
N LYS A 82 3.53 -1.98 -21.30
CA LYS A 82 3.08 -0.59 -21.49
C LYS A 82 3.82 0.40 -20.59
N LEU A 83 4.13 0.00 -19.37
CA LEU A 83 4.89 0.82 -18.43
C LEU A 83 6.36 0.89 -18.86
N PHE A 84 6.95 -0.25 -19.21
CA PHE A 84 8.36 -0.33 -19.59
C PHE A 84 8.64 0.50 -20.84
N ALA A 85 7.79 0.39 -21.87
CA ALA A 85 7.90 1.24 -23.05
C ALA A 85 7.84 2.73 -22.69
N ALA A 86 6.95 3.14 -21.80
CA ALA A 86 6.87 4.53 -21.36
C ALA A 86 8.14 5.00 -20.62
N LEU A 87 8.72 4.14 -19.76
CA LEU A 87 9.96 4.44 -19.04
C LEU A 87 11.15 4.52 -20.01
N GLU A 88 11.25 3.59 -20.97
CA GLU A 88 12.28 3.54 -22.02
C GLU A 88 12.21 4.75 -22.95
N ASP A 89 11.02 5.10 -23.42
CA ASP A 89 10.78 6.29 -24.26
C ASP A 89 11.22 7.59 -23.56
N ALA A 90 11.08 7.63 -22.24
CA ALA A 90 11.51 8.76 -21.40
C ALA A 90 12.98 8.69 -20.96
N GLY A 91 13.70 7.62 -21.30
CA GLY A 91 15.08 7.41 -20.84
C GLY A 91 15.21 7.21 -19.32
N MET A 92 14.15 6.77 -18.64
CA MET A 92 14.16 6.57 -17.19
C MET A 92 14.62 5.16 -16.87
N PRO A 93 15.76 4.99 -16.18
CA PRO A 93 16.25 3.67 -15.77
C PRO A 93 15.30 3.03 -14.78
N TYR A 94 15.12 1.72 -14.88
CA TYR A 94 14.27 0.98 -13.97
C TYR A 94 14.80 -0.41 -13.64
N GLU A 95 14.38 -0.93 -12.47
CA GLU A 95 14.53 -2.32 -12.07
C GLU A 95 13.14 -2.91 -11.84
N VAL A 96 13.01 -4.23 -11.94
CA VAL A 96 11.72 -4.89 -11.78
C VAL A 96 11.81 -5.99 -10.73
N PHE A 97 10.89 -5.95 -9.78
CA PHE A 97 10.59 -7.09 -8.92
C PHE A 97 9.17 -7.57 -9.24
N SER A 98 9.05 -8.78 -9.79
CA SER A 98 7.80 -9.32 -10.33
C SER A 98 7.21 -10.50 -9.57
N GLU A 99 7.71 -10.77 -8.36
CA GLU A 99 7.35 -11.95 -7.56
C GLU A 99 6.54 -11.57 -6.30
N VAL A 100 5.82 -10.45 -6.32
CA VAL A 100 4.95 -10.09 -5.20
C VAL A 100 3.75 -11.01 -5.17
N GLU A 101 3.65 -11.80 -4.11
CA GLU A 101 2.53 -12.69 -3.83
C GLU A 101 1.33 -11.96 -3.25
N ALA A 102 0.15 -12.60 -3.27
CA ALA A 102 -0.98 -12.15 -2.49
C ALA A 102 -0.64 -12.27 -0.98
N ASN A 103 -0.85 -11.21 -0.21
CA ASN A 103 -0.39 -11.09 1.17
C ASN A 103 1.15 -11.25 1.30
N PRO A 104 1.91 -10.25 0.88
CA PRO A 104 3.36 -10.32 0.83
C PRO A 104 3.97 -10.65 2.18
N SER A 105 4.93 -11.56 2.18
CA SER A 105 5.67 -11.92 3.39
C SER A 105 6.72 -10.87 3.75
N VAL A 106 7.14 -10.84 5.01
CA VAL A 106 8.26 -9.99 5.45
C VAL A 106 9.52 -10.28 4.62
N ASN A 107 9.74 -11.55 4.28
CA ASN A 107 10.89 -11.94 3.45
C ASN A 107 10.83 -11.32 2.05
N THR A 108 9.64 -11.22 1.45
CA THR A 108 9.46 -10.57 0.15
C THR A 108 9.77 -9.08 0.24
N VAL A 109 9.30 -8.41 1.29
CA VAL A 109 9.61 -6.99 1.54
C VAL A 109 11.11 -6.77 1.68
N GLU A 110 11.82 -7.62 2.45
CA GLU A 110 13.26 -7.51 2.65
C GLU A 110 14.07 -7.77 1.37
N LYS A 111 13.65 -8.73 0.54
CA LYS A 111 14.28 -8.96 -0.77
C LYS A 111 14.19 -7.73 -1.67
N ILE A 112 13.01 -7.11 -1.75
CA ILE A 112 12.82 -5.91 -2.57
C ILE A 112 13.60 -4.72 -2.00
N ARG A 113 13.63 -4.56 -0.67
CA ARG A 113 14.42 -3.53 -0.01
C ARG A 113 15.91 -3.66 -0.34
N THR A 114 16.45 -4.87 -0.27
CA THR A 114 17.84 -5.16 -0.64
C THR A 114 18.08 -4.82 -2.10
N GLN A 115 17.26 -5.31 -3.02
CA GLN A 115 17.39 -5.01 -4.44
C GLN A 115 17.31 -3.50 -4.72
N TYR A 116 16.37 -2.79 -4.08
CA TYR A 116 16.23 -1.35 -4.22
C TYR A 116 17.52 -0.61 -3.83
N THR A 117 18.10 -0.98 -2.69
CA THR A 117 19.33 -0.36 -2.17
C THR A 117 20.52 -0.68 -3.07
N ASP A 118 20.70 -1.94 -3.42
CA ASP A 118 21.84 -2.43 -4.21
C ASP A 118 21.87 -1.86 -5.62
N THR A 119 20.69 -1.63 -6.20
CA THR A 119 20.56 -1.09 -7.55
C THR A 119 20.53 0.43 -7.62
N GLY A 120 20.51 1.11 -6.47
CA GLY A 120 20.50 2.57 -6.41
C GLY A 120 19.20 3.20 -6.91
N CYS A 121 18.08 2.51 -6.80
CA CYS A 121 16.76 3.08 -7.08
C CYS A 121 16.44 4.22 -6.12
N SER A 122 15.71 5.22 -6.60
CA SER A 122 15.35 6.42 -5.82
C SER A 122 13.83 6.62 -5.69
N GLY A 123 13.03 5.72 -6.24
CA GLY A 123 11.57 5.74 -6.13
C GLY A 123 10.93 4.41 -6.52
N PHE A 124 9.63 4.30 -6.29
CA PHE A 124 8.85 3.10 -6.56
C PHE A 124 7.70 3.35 -7.53
N VAL A 125 7.43 2.37 -8.37
CA VAL A 125 6.15 2.22 -9.06
C VAL A 125 5.54 0.89 -8.67
N ALA A 126 4.45 0.92 -7.92
CA ALA A 126 3.66 -0.27 -7.63
C ALA A 126 2.68 -0.53 -8.79
N LEU A 127 2.93 -1.55 -9.58
CA LEU A 127 2.07 -1.93 -10.70
C LEU A 127 1.18 -3.10 -10.31
N GLY A 128 -0.09 -2.82 -10.04
CA GLY A 128 -1.08 -3.84 -9.64
C GLY A 128 -2.10 -3.37 -8.63
N GLY A 129 -2.52 -4.27 -7.76
CA GLY A 129 -3.49 -4.04 -6.70
C GLY A 129 -2.84 -3.68 -5.36
N GLY A 130 -3.51 -4.05 -4.25
CA GLY A 130 -3.07 -3.72 -2.88
C GLY A 130 -1.69 -4.26 -2.52
N SER A 131 -1.41 -5.54 -2.82
CA SER A 131 -0.14 -6.17 -2.41
C SER A 131 1.12 -5.44 -2.89
N PRO A 132 1.29 -5.10 -4.19
CA PRO A 132 2.42 -4.29 -4.62
C PRO A 132 2.46 -2.89 -3.99
N MET A 133 1.29 -2.26 -3.80
CA MET A 133 1.21 -0.93 -3.19
C MET A 133 1.64 -0.95 -1.73
N ASP A 134 1.14 -1.89 -0.94
CA ASP A 134 1.45 -1.99 0.48
C ASP A 134 2.92 -2.37 0.70
N THR A 135 3.44 -3.29 -0.14
CA THR A 135 4.86 -3.65 -0.13
C THR A 135 5.75 -2.43 -0.41
N SER A 136 5.46 -1.67 -1.47
CA SER A 136 6.24 -0.48 -1.83
C SER A 136 6.19 0.59 -0.74
N LYS A 137 5.03 0.82 -0.12
CA LYS A 137 4.88 1.75 1.00
C LYS A 137 5.68 1.32 2.22
N ALA A 138 5.61 0.03 2.59
CA ALA A 138 6.36 -0.50 3.72
C ALA A 138 7.87 -0.28 3.53
N ILE A 139 8.40 -0.60 2.34
CA ILE A 139 9.81 -0.42 2.02
C ILE A 139 10.18 1.08 2.05
N GLY A 140 9.38 1.94 1.42
CA GLY A 140 9.63 3.38 1.40
C GLY A 140 9.65 3.99 2.80
N ILE A 141 8.76 3.54 3.70
CA ILE A 141 8.76 3.98 5.10
C ILE A 141 10.05 3.56 5.80
N ILE A 142 10.48 2.31 5.68
CA ILE A 142 11.69 1.79 6.32
C ILE A 142 12.94 2.54 5.82
N ILE A 143 13.06 2.78 4.53
CA ILE A 143 14.19 3.50 3.94
C ILE A 143 14.27 4.93 4.48
N ASN A 144 13.14 5.59 4.64
CA ASN A 144 13.08 6.97 5.15
C ASN A 144 13.17 7.07 6.69
N ASN A 145 12.98 5.95 7.40
CA ASN A 145 13.05 5.88 8.87
C ASN A 145 13.97 4.70 9.26
N PRO A 146 15.29 4.86 9.13
CA PRO A 146 16.24 3.77 9.37
C PRO A 146 16.28 3.26 10.81
N GLU A 147 15.68 3.99 11.76
CA GLU A 147 15.45 3.53 13.13
C GLU A 147 14.48 2.34 13.21
N PHE A 148 13.68 2.10 12.17
CA PHE A 148 12.85 0.91 12.04
C PHE A 148 13.61 -0.12 11.21
N ALA A 149 14.27 -1.06 11.90
CA ALA A 149 15.19 -2.01 11.28
C ALA A 149 14.52 -2.97 10.29
N ASP A 150 13.22 -3.28 10.50
CA ASP A 150 12.45 -4.20 9.68
C ASP A 150 10.96 -3.83 9.63
N VAL A 151 10.21 -4.56 8.78
CA VAL A 151 8.75 -4.38 8.61
C VAL A 151 7.98 -4.60 9.90
N ARG A 152 8.44 -5.50 10.78
CA ARG A 152 7.74 -5.82 12.04
C ARG A 152 7.75 -4.66 13.01
N SER A 153 8.77 -3.81 12.94
CA SER A 153 8.87 -2.59 13.76
C SER A 153 7.84 -1.52 13.36
N LEU A 154 7.16 -1.67 12.22
CA LEU A 154 6.10 -0.76 11.76
C LEU A 154 4.71 -1.11 12.33
N GLU A 155 4.61 -2.13 13.19
CA GLU A 155 3.34 -2.48 13.83
C GLU A 155 2.84 -1.35 14.72
N GLY A 156 1.56 -0.99 14.57
CA GLY A 156 0.91 0.06 15.35
C GLY A 156 0.36 1.21 14.52
N VAL A 157 -0.11 2.25 15.22
CA VAL A 157 -0.70 3.43 14.58
C VAL A 157 0.35 4.54 14.50
N ALA A 158 0.69 4.93 13.26
CA ALA A 158 1.61 6.04 12.96
C ALA A 158 2.94 6.00 13.74
N PRO A 159 3.67 4.85 13.74
CA PRO A 159 4.92 4.77 14.49
C PRO A 159 6.04 5.60 13.87
N THR A 160 5.93 5.96 12.59
CA THR A 160 6.98 6.64 11.83
C THR A 160 6.73 8.14 11.71
N LYS A 161 7.81 8.93 11.65
CA LYS A 161 7.78 10.39 11.49
C LYS A 161 7.85 10.80 10.02
N LYS A 162 8.52 10.01 9.18
CA LYS A 162 8.69 10.29 7.76
C LYS A 162 7.80 9.34 6.93
N HIS A 163 7.26 9.87 5.86
CA HIS A 163 6.44 9.09 4.91
C HIS A 163 7.33 8.33 3.91
N ALA A 164 6.68 7.37 3.24
CA ALA A 164 7.30 6.66 2.11
C ALA A 164 7.55 7.58 0.93
#